data_ff9ece58712a68c49c3574086a4c2cb2
#
_entry.id   ff9ece58712a68c49c3574086a4c2cb2
#
_cell.length_a   1.000
_cell.length_b   1.000
_cell.length_c   1.000
_cell.angle_alpha   90.00
_cell.angle_beta   90.00
_cell.angle_gamma   90.00
#
_symmetry.space_group_name_H-M   'P 1'
#
loop_
_entity.id
_entity.type
_entity.pdbx_description
1 polymer ?
#
loop_
_entity_poly.entity_id
_entity_poly.type
_entity_poly.pdbx_seq_one_letter_code
_entity_poly.pdbx_strand_id
1 'polypeptide(L)'
;MEYIGHLPSCDPLYDFLKYDIMPQVGCSGAEGFRVFASKSSHAVYIYEDRASNVKVVGKFFAAGEPDRERAKRKMYREFHNINEFRTLTGESHYVARALGCNENLDCLLVVEYCYGEALDSIIRRAITEKNDALLFDKLKALANFLATVHNRSARPVMVDFHRICNYAENIIRQLSGILHPGEAEYFYHRITRYRHDPLMYQDQEVTTHGDATPANFFFGDGMYVITFDLERMQRSDRLFDTGRIAGELQHFFLQHTGNKYAAEPFIGHFLWEYCTHFPDRDRAFASITARVPFYMAMTLLRIARNNYFDRSYRRKLIEEAKLTLA
;
A
#
# COMPACT_ATOMS: atom_id res chain seq x y z
N MET A 1 18.98 -0.59 0.24
CA MET A 1 19.41 0.09 1.49
C MET A 1 20.83 0.59 1.27
N GLU A 2 21.11 1.83 1.62
CA GLU A 2 22.43 2.44 1.51
C GLU A 2 22.96 2.76 2.90
N TYR A 3 24.14 2.24 3.25
CA TYR A 3 24.78 2.56 4.52
C TYR A 3 25.28 4.00 4.51
N ILE A 4 24.88 4.80 5.52
CA ILE A 4 25.23 6.23 5.60
C ILE A 4 26.11 6.60 6.80
N GLY A 5 26.33 5.69 7.75
CA GLY A 5 27.22 5.93 8.88
C GLY A 5 26.71 5.35 10.21
N HIS A 6 27.21 5.92 11.29
CA HIS A 6 26.80 5.59 12.66
C HIS A 6 26.04 6.75 13.30
N LEU A 7 25.06 6.43 14.11
CA LEU A 7 24.38 7.44 14.94
C LEU A 7 25.33 7.84 16.09
N PRO A 8 25.68 9.13 16.22
CA PRO A 8 26.51 9.60 17.31
C PRO A 8 25.81 9.40 18.66
N SER A 9 26.58 9.02 19.70
CA SER A 9 26.02 8.83 21.05
C SER A 9 25.53 10.13 21.73
N CYS A 10 25.94 11.29 21.21
CA CYS A 10 25.48 12.59 21.67
C CYS A 10 24.18 13.04 20.95
N ASP A 11 23.71 12.31 19.93
CA ASP A 11 22.44 12.60 19.26
C ASP A 11 21.26 12.22 20.19
N PRO A 12 20.28 13.12 20.42
CA PRO A 12 19.12 12.81 21.26
C PRO A 12 18.35 11.55 20.81
N LEU A 13 18.39 11.21 19.52
CA LEU A 13 17.81 10.01 18.98
C LEU A 13 18.46 8.73 19.52
N TYR A 14 19.76 8.78 19.88
CA TYR A 14 20.50 7.64 20.38
C TYR A 14 19.89 7.10 21.68
N ASP A 15 19.63 7.97 22.64
CA ASP A 15 19.04 7.60 23.93
C ASP A 15 17.60 7.11 23.75
N PHE A 16 16.80 7.76 22.93
CA PHE A 16 15.44 7.32 22.61
C PHE A 16 15.42 5.92 22.01
N LEU A 17 16.28 5.63 21.02
CA LEU A 17 16.38 4.29 20.46
C LEU A 17 16.84 3.27 21.49
N LYS A 18 17.88 3.58 22.24
CA LYS A 18 18.52 2.65 23.18
C LYS A 18 17.62 2.27 24.36
N TYR A 19 16.95 3.25 24.96
CA TYR A 19 16.25 3.04 26.22
C TYR A 19 14.74 2.82 26.05
N ASP A 20 14.13 3.46 25.04
CA ASP A 20 12.68 3.40 24.87
C ASP A 20 12.25 2.40 23.78
N ILE A 21 13.04 2.24 22.72
CA ILE A 21 12.64 1.47 21.52
C ILE A 21 13.22 0.05 21.52
N MET A 22 14.55 -0.08 21.62
CA MET A 22 15.23 -1.39 21.44
C MET A 22 14.80 -2.46 22.45
N PRO A 23 14.49 -2.14 23.72
CA PRO A 23 13.95 -3.14 24.64
C PRO A 23 12.65 -3.78 24.17
N GLN A 24 11.80 -3.06 23.45
CA GLN A 24 10.52 -3.56 22.93
C GLN A 24 10.68 -4.61 21.81
N VAL A 25 11.85 -4.67 21.18
CA VAL A 25 12.22 -5.66 20.14
C VAL A 25 13.23 -6.70 20.65
N GLY A 26 13.34 -6.83 21.98
CA GLY A 26 14.17 -7.84 22.64
C GLY A 26 15.66 -7.51 22.70
N CYS A 27 16.05 -6.25 22.47
CA CYS A 27 17.44 -5.79 22.54
C CYS A 27 17.64 -4.81 23.70
N SER A 28 17.91 -5.32 24.90
CA SER A 28 18.07 -4.50 26.12
C SER A 28 19.50 -3.92 26.31
N GLY A 29 20.46 -4.31 25.48
CA GLY A 29 21.88 -3.93 25.61
C GLY A 29 22.45 -3.30 24.33
N ALA A 30 21.70 -2.41 23.66
CA ALA A 30 22.18 -1.78 22.43
C ALA A 30 23.50 -1.01 22.64
N GLU A 31 24.51 -1.31 21.81
CA GLU A 31 25.87 -0.76 21.92
C GLU A 31 26.20 0.27 20.84
N GLY A 32 25.23 0.66 20.06
CA GLY A 32 25.38 1.66 19.02
C GLY A 32 24.64 1.30 17.75
N PHE A 33 24.40 2.27 16.89
CA PHE A 33 23.54 2.10 15.74
C PHE A 33 24.27 2.35 14.41
N ARG A 34 24.23 1.39 13.50
CA ARG A 34 24.46 1.60 12.07
C ARG A 34 23.20 2.19 11.45
N VAL A 35 23.38 3.18 10.59
CA VAL A 35 22.26 3.87 9.95
C VAL A 35 22.28 3.60 8.45
N PHE A 36 21.13 3.21 7.93
CA PHE A 36 20.92 2.97 6.50
C PHE A 36 19.78 3.84 5.99
N ALA A 37 19.98 4.48 4.84
CA ALA A 37 18.91 5.18 4.14
C ALA A 37 18.03 4.20 3.34
N SER A 38 16.72 4.42 3.41
CA SER A 38 15.75 3.74 2.54
C SER A 38 15.47 4.57 1.30
N LYS A 39 15.26 3.90 0.15
CA LYS A 39 14.82 4.56 -1.09
C LYS A 39 13.30 4.79 -1.06
N SER A 40 12.82 5.59 -0.10
CA SER A 40 11.40 5.93 0.04
C SER A 40 11.14 7.40 -0.26
N SER A 41 9.86 7.77 -0.39
CA SER A 41 9.41 9.16 -0.63
C SER A 41 9.55 10.09 0.58
N HIS A 42 9.81 9.54 1.77
CA HIS A 42 10.01 10.25 3.03
C HIS A 42 11.42 10.02 3.57
N ALA A 43 11.85 10.83 4.53
CA ALA A 43 13.07 10.58 5.28
C ALA A 43 12.89 9.36 6.19
N VAL A 44 13.19 8.18 5.64
CA VAL A 44 13.08 6.89 6.31
C VAL A 44 14.46 6.28 6.44
N TYR A 45 14.82 5.96 7.69
CA TYR A 45 16.10 5.36 8.02
C TYR A 45 15.91 4.07 8.79
N ILE A 46 16.84 3.14 8.61
CA ILE A 46 16.91 1.90 9.36
C ILE A 46 18.06 2.02 10.34
N TYR A 47 17.79 1.75 11.60
CA TYR A 47 18.76 1.73 12.69
C TYR A 47 19.00 0.28 13.10
N GLU A 48 20.23 -0.17 12.95
CA GLU A 48 20.67 -1.52 13.27
C GLU A 48 21.63 -1.48 14.46
N ASP A 49 21.27 -2.14 15.56
CA ASP A 49 22.20 -2.30 16.68
C ASP A 49 23.44 -3.08 16.27
N ARG A 50 24.61 -2.59 16.66
CA ARG A 50 25.90 -3.14 16.25
C ARG A 50 26.21 -4.51 16.85
N ALA A 51 25.72 -4.79 18.06
CA ALA A 51 25.97 -6.03 18.77
C ALA A 51 25.00 -7.13 18.36
N SER A 52 23.69 -6.83 18.35
CA SER A 52 22.64 -7.82 18.12
C SER A 52 22.18 -7.93 16.67
N ASN A 53 22.50 -6.94 15.81
CA ASN A 53 21.97 -6.74 14.46
C ASN A 53 20.42 -6.57 14.40
N VAL A 54 19.80 -6.32 15.54
CA VAL A 54 18.36 -6.00 15.61
C VAL A 54 18.12 -4.65 14.95
N LYS A 55 17.06 -4.57 14.16
CA LYS A 55 16.73 -3.39 13.34
C LYS A 55 15.39 -2.78 13.73
N VAL A 56 15.32 -1.45 13.59
CA VAL A 56 14.07 -0.70 13.66
C VAL A 56 14.05 0.34 12.53
N VAL A 57 12.88 0.86 12.20
CA VAL A 57 12.70 1.84 11.12
C VAL A 57 12.21 3.15 11.72
N GLY A 58 12.93 4.24 11.46
CA GLY A 58 12.53 5.60 11.83
C GLY A 58 11.98 6.36 10.62
N LYS A 59 10.80 6.94 10.77
CA LYS A 59 10.14 7.79 9.76
C LYS A 59 10.06 9.22 10.31
N PHE A 60 10.65 10.20 9.61
CA PHE A 60 10.71 11.61 10.02
C PHE A 60 9.71 12.43 9.21
N PHE A 61 8.60 12.81 9.83
CA PHE A 61 7.51 13.51 9.16
C PHE A 61 7.77 15.00 8.96
N ALA A 62 8.66 15.60 9.74
CA ALA A 62 9.05 17.01 9.56
C ALA A 62 10.06 17.21 8.43
N ALA A 63 10.75 16.17 7.98
CA ALA A 63 11.68 16.26 6.86
C ALA A 63 10.94 16.62 5.56
N GLY A 64 11.17 17.83 5.04
CA GLY A 64 10.50 18.33 3.83
C GLY A 64 9.06 18.82 4.01
N GLU A 65 8.52 18.83 5.24
CA GLU A 65 7.22 19.43 5.57
C GLU A 65 7.44 20.73 6.37
N PRO A 66 7.17 21.91 5.79
CA PRO A 66 7.42 23.18 6.47
C PRO A 66 6.45 23.45 7.63
N ASP A 67 5.26 22.84 7.61
CA ASP A 67 4.28 22.95 8.69
C ASP A 67 4.50 21.82 9.72
N ARG A 68 5.15 22.17 10.84
CA ARG A 68 5.45 21.21 11.92
C ARG A 68 4.19 20.62 12.56
N GLU A 69 3.12 21.39 12.70
CA GLU A 69 1.86 20.88 13.23
C GLU A 69 1.19 19.87 12.28
N ARG A 70 1.35 20.08 10.98
CA ARG A 70 0.92 19.09 9.98
C ARG A 70 1.76 17.83 10.03
N ALA A 71 3.08 17.94 10.17
CA ALA A 71 3.97 16.81 10.36
C ALA A 71 3.61 15.99 11.60
N LYS A 72 3.40 16.67 12.73
CA LYS A 72 2.97 16.05 13.98
C LYS A 72 1.62 15.32 13.85
N ARG A 73 0.63 15.93 13.21
CA ARG A 73 -0.67 15.26 12.94
C ARG A 73 -0.51 14.02 12.06
N LYS A 74 0.36 14.05 11.04
CA LYS A 74 0.64 12.87 10.19
C LYS A 74 1.29 11.74 11.01
N MET A 75 2.30 12.05 11.81
CA MET A 75 3.00 11.09 12.68
C MET A 75 2.03 10.39 13.63
N TYR A 76 1.25 11.15 14.42
CA TYR A 76 0.31 10.57 15.36
C TYR A 76 -0.81 9.78 14.65
N ARG A 77 -1.27 10.26 13.50
CA ARG A 77 -2.27 9.53 12.71
C ARG A 77 -1.74 8.16 12.28
N GLU A 78 -0.50 8.07 11.75
CA GLU A 78 0.06 6.77 11.37
C GLU A 78 0.28 5.87 12.59
N PHE A 79 0.76 6.43 13.71
CA PHE A 79 0.88 5.68 14.96
C PHE A 79 -0.46 5.07 15.41
N HIS A 80 -1.54 5.84 15.39
CA HIS A 80 -2.88 5.33 15.72
C HIS A 80 -3.41 4.34 14.70
N ASN A 81 -3.22 4.62 13.41
CA ASN A 81 -3.63 3.73 12.33
C ASN A 81 -3.01 2.33 12.47
N ILE A 82 -1.71 2.26 12.75
CA ILE A 82 -1.01 0.98 12.96
C ILE A 82 -1.66 0.21 14.12
N ASN A 83 -1.87 0.87 15.24
CA ASN A 83 -2.46 0.21 16.42
C ASN A 83 -3.90 -0.23 16.18
N GLU A 84 -4.73 0.58 15.50
CA GLU A 84 -6.09 0.21 15.12
C GLU A 84 -6.10 -0.96 14.13
N PHE A 85 -5.30 -0.88 13.06
CA PHE A 85 -5.28 -1.92 12.02
C PHE A 85 -4.86 -3.29 12.56
N ARG A 86 -3.94 -3.32 13.52
CA ARG A 86 -3.49 -4.54 14.20
C ARG A 86 -4.64 -5.29 14.89
N THR A 87 -5.66 -4.60 15.40
CA THR A 87 -6.82 -5.23 16.04
C THR A 87 -7.73 -5.97 15.05
N LEU A 88 -7.60 -5.68 13.76
CA LEU A 88 -8.41 -6.25 12.69
C LEU A 88 -7.79 -7.51 12.06
N THR A 89 -6.54 -7.84 12.40
CA THR A 89 -5.79 -8.94 11.78
C THR A 89 -6.06 -10.30 12.44
N GLY A 90 -5.75 -11.41 11.74
CA GLY A 90 -5.83 -12.79 12.23
C GLY A 90 -4.46 -13.35 12.61
N GLU A 91 -4.40 -14.61 13.00
CA GLU A 91 -3.17 -15.28 13.48
C GLU A 91 -2.05 -15.38 12.43
N SER A 92 -2.43 -15.55 11.16
CA SER A 92 -1.48 -15.60 10.03
C SER A 92 -1.14 -14.23 9.46
N HIS A 93 -1.53 -13.17 10.15
CA HIS A 93 -1.43 -11.79 9.68
C HIS A 93 -0.62 -10.96 10.66
N TYR A 94 0.31 -10.18 10.14
CA TYR A 94 1.14 -9.31 10.96
C TYR A 94 1.13 -7.88 10.43
N VAL A 95 1.07 -6.94 11.34
CA VAL A 95 1.25 -5.50 11.05
C VAL A 95 2.47 -5.04 11.83
N ALA A 96 3.42 -4.40 11.19
CA ALA A 96 4.59 -3.82 11.84
C ALA A 96 4.16 -2.97 13.04
N ARG A 97 4.74 -3.22 14.21
CA ARG A 97 4.38 -2.49 15.44
C ARG A 97 4.87 -1.05 15.38
N ALA A 98 4.04 -0.13 15.83
CA ALA A 98 4.50 1.21 16.18
C ALA A 98 5.15 1.14 17.57
N LEU A 99 6.46 1.30 17.63
CA LEU A 99 7.27 1.14 18.85
C LEU A 99 7.31 2.41 19.70
N GLY A 100 7.18 3.57 19.06
CA GLY A 100 7.14 4.86 19.73
C GLY A 100 7.13 6.03 18.76
N CYS A 101 6.76 7.19 19.25
CA CYS A 101 6.84 8.44 18.50
C CYS A 101 7.37 9.56 19.37
N ASN A 102 8.10 10.52 18.76
CA ASN A 102 8.66 11.66 19.46
C ASN A 102 8.57 12.91 18.58
N GLU A 103 7.75 13.87 19.00
CA GLU A 103 7.53 15.12 18.26
C GLU A 103 8.74 16.05 18.25
N ASN A 104 9.63 15.93 19.26
CA ASN A 104 10.84 16.77 19.38
C ASN A 104 12.00 16.27 18.50
N LEU A 105 11.94 15.04 18.01
CA LEU A 105 12.91 14.44 17.09
C LEU A 105 12.36 14.49 15.65
N ASP A 106 12.15 15.69 15.10
CA ASP A 106 11.60 15.91 13.75
C ASP A 106 10.32 15.13 13.45
N CYS A 107 9.42 15.05 14.46
CA CYS A 107 8.21 14.25 14.36
C CYS A 107 8.51 12.79 13.95
N LEU A 108 9.37 12.14 14.70
CA LEU A 108 9.80 10.77 14.48
C LEU A 108 8.73 9.77 14.90
N LEU A 109 8.42 8.84 14.03
CA LEU A 109 7.75 7.57 14.33
C LEU A 109 8.76 6.43 14.17
N VAL A 110 8.91 5.60 15.19
CA VAL A 110 9.70 4.38 15.09
C VAL A 110 8.77 3.17 14.98
N VAL A 111 8.98 2.37 13.94
CA VAL A 111 8.25 1.13 13.70
C VAL A 111 9.19 -0.06 13.65
N GLU A 112 8.64 -1.23 13.90
CA GLU A 112 9.34 -2.50 13.83
C GLU A 112 9.87 -2.77 12.42
N TYR A 113 11.09 -3.28 12.32
CA TYR A 113 11.63 -3.75 11.06
C TYR A 113 11.08 -5.14 10.76
N CYS A 114 10.42 -5.31 9.62
CA CYS A 114 9.84 -6.57 9.19
C CYS A 114 10.76 -7.30 8.22
N TYR A 115 10.84 -8.63 8.40
CA TYR A 115 11.56 -9.54 7.52
C TYR A 115 10.56 -10.31 6.66
N GLY A 116 10.86 -10.48 5.38
CA GLY A 116 10.02 -11.21 4.45
C GLY A 116 10.36 -10.84 3.01
N GLU A 117 9.73 -11.52 2.07
CA GLU A 117 9.85 -11.19 0.66
C GLU A 117 8.68 -10.31 0.23
N ALA A 118 8.98 -9.16 -0.38
CA ALA A 118 7.96 -8.22 -0.85
C ALA A 118 7.19 -8.80 -2.07
N LEU A 119 5.90 -8.50 -2.15
CA LEU A 119 5.06 -8.97 -3.26
C LEU A 119 5.58 -8.50 -4.62
N ASP A 120 6.13 -7.29 -4.71
CA ASP A 120 6.69 -6.79 -5.97
C ASP A 120 7.88 -7.65 -6.46
N SER A 121 8.72 -8.15 -5.55
CA SER A 121 9.80 -9.10 -5.86
C SER A 121 9.25 -10.45 -6.31
N ILE A 122 8.20 -10.95 -5.65
CA ILE A 122 7.53 -12.20 -6.02
C ILE A 122 6.90 -12.09 -7.41
N ILE A 123 6.22 -10.97 -7.72
CA ILE A 123 5.64 -10.72 -9.05
C ILE A 123 6.73 -10.70 -10.13
N ARG A 124 7.83 -9.97 -9.88
CA ARG A 124 8.96 -9.92 -10.84
C ARG A 124 9.55 -11.30 -11.09
N ARG A 125 9.74 -12.08 -10.03
CA ARG A 125 10.26 -13.45 -10.12
C ARG A 125 9.30 -14.37 -10.89
N ALA A 126 7.99 -14.27 -10.66
CA ALA A 126 7.00 -15.03 -11.42
C ALA A 126 7.10 -14.73 -12.92
N ILE A 127 7.27 -13.45 -13.30
CA ILE A 127 7.38 -13.03 -14.68
C ILE A 127 8.71 -13.49 -15.31
N THR A 128 9.84 -13.38 -14.60
CA THR A 128 11.18 -13.67 -15.16
C THR A 128 11.53 -15.13 -15.13
N GLU A 129 11.14 -15.86 -14.08
CA GLU A 129 11.49 -17.26 -13.85
C GLU A 129 10.32 -18.22 -14.18
N LYS A 130 9.15 -17.67 -14.58
CA LYS A 130 7.90 -18.42 -14.82
C LYS A 130 7.47 -19.27 -13.62
N ASN A 131 7.66 -18.74 -12.42
CA ASN A 131 7.26 -19.38 -11.16
C ASN A 131 5.86 -18.90 -10.74
N ASP A 132 4.86 -19.25 -11.51
CA ASP A 132 3.48 -18.82 -11.33
C ASP A 132 2.88 -19.39 -10.04
N ALA A 133 3.24 -20.59 -9.63
CA ALA A 133 2.68 -21.25 -8.45
C ALA A 133 2.91 -20.44 -7.17
N LEU A 134 4.12 -19.93 -6.97
CA LEU A 134 4.41 -19.09 -5.82
C LEU A 134 3.55 -17.81 -5.80
N LEU A 135 3.38 -17.16 -6.96
CA LEU A 135 2.58 -15.94 -7.04
C LEU A 135 1.11 -16.24 -6.73
N PHE A 136 0.54 -17.34 -7.25
CA PHE A 136 -0.82 -17.76 -6.89
C PHE A 136 -0.98 -17.99 -5.38
N ASP A 137 -0.04 -18.68 -4.74
CA ASP A 137 -0.07 -18.94 -3.29
C ASP A 137 -0.03 -17.62 -2.49
N LYS A 138 0.84 -16.68 -2.87
CA LYS A 138 0.96 -15.41 -2.13
C LYS A 138 -0.21 -14.46 -2.40
N LEU A 139 -0.80 -14.48 -3.59
CA LEU A 139 -2.05 -13.76 -3.87
C LEU A 139 -3.24 -14.32 -3.07
N LYS A 140 -3.31 -15.64 -2.89
CA LYS A 140 -4.28 -16.27 -1.99
C LYS A 140 -4.08 -15.81 -0.54
N ALA A 141 -2.85 -15.77 -0.05
CA ALA A 141 -2.53 -15.27 1.29
C ALA A 141 -2.93 -13.80 1.45
N LEU A 142 -2.64 -12.95 0.46
CA LEU A 142 -3.04 -11.54 0.46
C LEU A 142 -4.56 -11.37 0.42
N ALA A 143 -5.26 -12.18 -0.38
CA ALA A 143 -6.72 -12.17 -0.45
C ALA A 143 -7.35 -12.48 0.91
N ASN A 144 -6.83 -13.51 1.60
CA ASN A 144 -7.24 -13.87 2.97
C ASN A 144 -6.98 -12.72 3.96
N PHE A 145 -5.79 -12.11 3.89
CA PHE A 145 -5.44 -10.97 4.73
C PHE A 145 -6.42 -9.80 4.56
N LEU A 146 -6.60 -9.32 3.32
CA LEU A 146 -7.47 -8.18 3.04
C LEU A 146 -8.94 -8.50 3.36
N ALA A 147 -9.42 -9.71 3.02
CA ALA A 147 -10.79 -10.12 3.36
C ALA A 147 -11.03 -10.15 4.88
N THR A 148 -10.06 -10.64 5.65
CA THR A 148 -10.13 -10.65 7.12
C THR A 148 -10.28 -9.24 7.68
N VAL A 149 -9.41 -8.30 7.27
CA VAL A 149 -9.45 -6.91 7.73
C VAL A 149 -10.75 -6.23 7.31
N HIS A 150 -11.13 -6.36 6.04
CA HIS A 150 -12.33 -5.72 5.50
C HIS A 150 -13.61 -6.24 6.17
N ASN A 151 -13.75 -7.55 6.32
CA ASN A 151 -14.95 -8.13 6.91
C ASN A 151 -15.07 -7.84 8.42
N ARG A 152 -13.96 -7.85 9.16
CA ARG A 152 -13.97 -7.49 10.59
C ARG A 152 -14.25 -6.02 10.84
N SER A 153 -13.94 -5.15 9.89
CA SER A 153 -14.15 -3.71 10.00
C SER A 153 -15.41 -3.18 9.30
N ALA A 154 -16.17 -4.05 8.64
CA ALA A 154 -17.38 -3.64 7.92
C ALA A 154 -18.39 -2.96 8.86
N ARG A 155 -18.96 -1.85 8.41
CA ARG A 155 -20.01 -1.11 9.12
C ARG A 155 -21.27 -1.07 8.28
N PRO A 156 -22.47 -1.00 8.89
CA PRO A 156 -23.73 -0.87 8.16
C PRO A 156 -23.91 0.55 7.58
N VAL A 157 -22.90 1.05 6.91
CA VAL A 157 -22.84 2.35 6.22
C VAL A 157 -22.42 2.08 4.79
N MET A 158 -23.20 2.58 3.84
CA MET A 158 -22.93 2.44 2.42
C MET A 158 -21.65 3.19 2.04
N VAL A 159 -20.94 2.68 1.04
CA VAL A 159 -19.75 3.30 0.48
C VAL A 159 -20.05 4.72 -0.01
N ASP A 160 -19.25 5.70 0.40
CA ASP A 160 -19.22 7.04 -0.20
C ASP A 160 -18.40 7.04 -1.49
N PHE A 161 -19.02 6.61 -2.59
CA PHE A 161 -18.34 6.57 -3.87
C PHE A 161 -18.08 7.98 -4.46
N HIS A 162 -18.81 9.02 -4.02
CA HIS A 162 -18.51 10.40 -4.40
C HIS A 162 -17.10 10.82 -3.97
N ARG A 163 -16.70 10.43 -2.76
CA ARG A 163 -15.34 10.68 -2.25
C ARG A 163 -14.27 10.01 -3.12
N ILE A 164 -14.55 8.80 -3.60
CA ILE A 164 -13.65 8.05 -4.47
C ILE A 164 -13.56 8.72 -5.85
N CYS A 165 -14.68 9.19 -6.42
CA CYS A 165 -14.68 9.98 -7.65
C CYS A 165 -13.85 11.26 -7.52
N ASN A 166 -14.00 12.00 -6.41
CA ASN A 166 -13.22 13.22 -6.15
C ASN A 166 -11.71 12.93 -6.07
N TYR A 167 -11.34 11.77 -5.50
CA TYR A 167 -9.95 11.31 -5.51
C TYR A 167 -9.45 11.01 -6.92
N ALA A 168 -10.26 10.33 -7.75
CA ALA A 168 -9.94 10.05 -9.17
C ALA A 168 -9.78 11.34 -9.97
N GLU A 169 -10.68 12.32 -9.82
CA GLU A 169 -10.58 13.63 -10.45
C GLU A 169 -9.30 14.39 -10.05
N ASN A 170 -8.90 14.27 -8.78
CA ASN A 170 -7.64 14.86 -8.33
C ASN A 170 -6.41 14.20 -9.00
N ILE A 171 -6.44 12.89 -9.27
CA ILE A 171 -5.40 12.22 -10.06
C ILE A 171 -5.34 12.80 -11.48
N ILE A 172 -6.50 12.99 -12.15
CA ILE A 172 -6.55 13.57 -13.48
C ILE A 172 -5.95 14.98 -13.51
N ARG A 173 -6.28 15.84 -12.53
CA ARG A 173 -5.68 17.17 -12.41
C ARG A 173 -4.15 17.13 -12.31
N GLN A 174 -3.60 16.17 -11.56
CA GLN A 174 -2.15 15.99 -11.39
C GLN A 174 -1.46 15.46 -12.66
N LEU A 175 -2.21 14.92 -13.61
CA LEU A 175 -1.72 14.44 -14.91
C LEU A 175 -1.80 15.50 -16.02
N SER A 176 -2.25 16.74 -15.75
CA SER A 176 -2.47 17.79 -16.75
C SER A 176 -1.28 18.05 -17.67
N GLY A 177 -0.03 17.90 -17.16
CA GLY A 177 1.20 18.08 -17.95
C GLY A 177 1.56 16.92 -18.89
N ILE A 178 0.79 15.81 -18.86
CA ILE A 178 1.05 14.63 -19.69
C ILE A 178 -0.17 14.19 -20.50
N LEU A 179 -1.37 14.58 -20.12
CA LEU A 179 -2.58 14.31 -20.87
C LEU A 179 -2.58 15.06 -22.20
N HIS A 180 -3.12 14.44 -23.25
CA HIS A 180 -3.41 15.10 -24.52
C HIS A 180 -4.72 15.91 -24.43
N PRO A 181 -4.94 16.87 -25.36
CA PRO A 181 -6.21 17.60 -25.45
C PRO A 181 -7.40 16.62 -25.51
N GLY A 182 -8.45 16.90 -24.74
CA GLY A 182 -9.68 16.08 -24.68
C GLY A 182 -9.61 14.85 -23.78
N GLU A 183 -8.42 14.43 -23.30
CA GLU A 183 -8.32 13.23 -22.44
C GLU A 183 -8.82 13.50 -21.02
N ALA A 184 -8.61 14.69 -20.50
CA ALA A 184 -9.14 15.06 -19.18
C ALA A 184 -10.68 15.01 -19.21
N GLU A 185 -11.31 15.57 -20.24
CA GLU A 185 -12.77 15.54 -20.46
C GLU A 185 -13.29 14.11 -20.61
N TYR A 186 -12.56 13.25 -21.35
CA TYR A 186 -12.88 11.83 -21.45
C TYR A 186 -12.95 11.17 -20.06
N PHE A 187 -11.91 11.36 -19.25
CA PHE A 187 -11.87 10.77 -17.91
C PHE A 187 -12.94 11.34 -16.98
N TYR A 188 -13.19 12.65 -17.00
CA TYR A 188 -14.26 13.26 -16.22
C TYR A 188 -15.64 12.74 -16.64
N HIS A 189 -15.89 12.57 -17.94
CA HIS A 189 -17.12 11.97 -18.42
C HIS A 189 -17.28 10.52 -17.93
N ARG A 190 -16.22 9.70 -17.99
CA ARG A 190 -16.25 8.31 -17.49
C ARG A 190 -16.49 8.28 -15.97
N ILE A 191 -15.77 9.09 -15.18
CA ILE A 191 -15.98 9.20 -13.74
C ILE A 191 -17.43 9.59 -13.43
N THR A 192 -18.00 10.53 -14.19
CA THR A 192 -19.40 10.94 -14.03
C THR A 192 -20.37 9.79 -14.30
N ARG A 193 -20.14 8.96 -15.31
CA ARG A 193 -20.97 7.78 -15.58
C ARG A 193 -20.95 6.81 -14.38
N TYR A 194 -19.75 6.47 -13.87
CA TYR A 194 -19.61 5.60 -12.69
C TYR A 194 -20.23 6.23 -11.44
N ARG A 195 -20.15 7.55 -11.28
CA ARG A 195 -20.77 8.29 -10.16
C ARG A 195 -22.28 8.14 -10.11
N HIS A 196 -22.95 7.96 -11.27
CA HIS A 196 -24.38 7.76 -11.36
C HIS A 196 -24.78 6.27 -11.46
N ASP A 197 -23.81 5.36 -11.44
CA ASP A 197 -24.11 3.92 -11.46
C ASP A 197 -24.42 3.43 -10.04
N PRO A 198 -25.66 2.96 -9.76
CA PRO A 198 -26.04 2.45 -8.44
C PRO A 198 -25.18 1.28 -7.96
N LEU A 199 -24.60 0.52 -8.89
CA LEU A 199 -23.73 -0.62 -8.56
C LEU A 199 -22.51 -0.19 -7.71
N MET A 200 -21.98 1.01 -7.94
CA MET A 200 -20.81 1.53 -7.25
C MET A 200 -21.04 1.84 -5.77
N TYR A 201 -22.30 1.87 -5.33
CA TYR A 201 -22.70 2.15 -3.95
C TYR A 201 -23.15 0.89 -3.20
N GLN A 202 -23.17 -0.29 -3.84
CA GLN A 202 -23.75 -1.53 -3.28
C GLN A 202 -22.82 -2.27 -2.30
N ASP A 203 -21.97 -1.57 -1.57
CA ASP A 203 -21.09 -2.19 -0.57
C ASP A 203 -21.09 -1.39 0.73
N GLN A 204 -20.58 -2.00 1.78
CA GLN A 204 -20.38 -1.35 3.06
C GLN A 204 -18.98 -0.76 3.17
N GLU A 205 -18.87 0.35 3.91
CA GLU A 205 -17.56 0.88 4.26
C GLU A 205 -16.77 -0.07 5.14
N VAL A 206 -15.53 -0.28 4.77
CA VAL A 206 -14.54 -1.06 5.51
C VAL A 206 -13.31 -0.22 5.83
N THR A 207 -12.48 -0.67 6.77
CA THR A 207 -11.14 -0.10 6.94
C THR A 207 -10.24 -0.64 5.84
N THR A 208 -9.71 0.25 5.01
CA THR A 208 -8.76 -0.07 3.94
C THR A 208 -7.34 0.28 4.38
N HIS A 209 -6.35 -0.43 3.84
CA HIS A 209 -4.94 -0.05 3.94
C HIS A 209 -4.71 1.37 3.37
N GLY A 210 -5.43 1.68 2.28
CA GLY A 210 -5.39 2.97 1.62
C GLY A 210 -4.18 3.18 0.70
N ASP A 211 -3.13 2.37 0.85
CA ASP A 211 -1.98 2.28 -0.06
C ASP A 211 -1.56 0.82 -0.28
N ALA A 212 -2.49 -0.04 -0.65
CA ALA A 212 -2.27 -1.45 -0.92
C ALA A 212 -1.45 -1.65 -2.20
N THR A 213 -0.16 -1.29 -2.15
CA THR A 213 0.80 -1.54 -3.23
C THR A 213 1.62 -2.79 -2.93
N PRO A 214 2.12 -3.52 -3.94
CA PRO A 214 2.91 -4.74 -3.71
C PRO A 214 4.12 -4.57 -2.80
N ALA A 215 4.73 -3.38 -2.77
CA ALA A 215 5.87 -3.08 -1.90
C ALA A 215 5.53 -3.03 -0.40
N ASN A 216 4.25 -2.85 -0.06
CA ASN A 216 3.77 -2.72 1.33
C ASN A 216 3.32 -4.05 1.95
N PHE A 217 3.49 -5.18 1.23
CA PHE A 217 3.17 -6.51 1.73
C PHE A 217 4.37 -7.43 1.60
N PHE A 218 4.82 -7.95 2.75
CA PHE A 218 5.85 -8.97 2.81
C PHE A 218 5.22 -10.31 3.15
N PHE A 219 5.88 -11.37 2.71
CA PHE A 219 5.40 -12.73 2.91
C PHE A 219 6.45 -13.58 3.61
N GLY A 220 5.99 -14.37 4.57
CA GLY A 220 6.70 -15.49 5.16
C GLY A 220 6.22 -16.82 4.56
N ASP A 221 6.38 -17.90 5.34
CA ASP A 221 5.92 -19.22 4.93
C ASP A 221 4.40 -19.33 4.91
N GLY A 222 3.89 -20.14 4.00
CA GLY A 222 2.45 -20.41 3.88
C GLY A 222 1.63 -19.14 3.69
N MET A 223 0.61 -18.97 4.57
CA MET A 223 -0.35 -17.86 4.53
C MET A 223 0.09 -16.62 5.31
N TYR A 224 1.33 -16.57 5.79
CA TYR A 224 1.80 -15.48 6.61
C TYR A 224 2.04 -14.20 5.80
N VAL A 225 1.31 -13.14 6.12
CA VAL A 225 1.37 -11.83 5.48
C VAL A 225 1.74 -10.77 6.48
N ILE A 226 2.71 -9.93 6.13
CA ILE A 226 3.14 -8.77 6.90
C ILE A 226 2.82 -7.52 6.13
N THR A 227 2.23 -6.51 6.78
CA THR A 227 2.04 -5.19 6.18
C THR A 227 2.57 -4.07 7.06
N PHE A 228 2.83 -2.92 6.43
CA PHE A 228 3.31 -1.69 7.04
C PHE A 228 2.89 -0.50 6.18
N ASP A 229 3.24 0.73 6.59
CA ASP A 229 2.95 1.98 5.87
C ASP A 229 1.45 2.31 5.79
N LEU A 230 0.84 2.45 6.97
CA LEU A 230 -0.59 2.71 7.14
C LEU A 230 -0.93 4.21 7.21
N GLU A 231 -0.06 5.09 6.69
CA GLU A 231 -0.29 6.55 6.69
C GLU A 231 -1.58 6.96 5.97
N ARG A 232 -2.02 6.14 4.99
CA ARG A 232 -3.21 6.37 4.15
C ARG A 232 -4.42 5.53 4.55
N MET A 233 -4.34 4.80 5.67
CA MET A 233 -5.49 4.05 6.19
C MET A 233 -6.72 4.94 6.26
N GLN A 234 -7.85 4.42 5.76
CA GLN A 234 -9.13 5.15 5.76
C GLN A 234 -10.31 4.19 5.71
N ARG A 235 -11.50 4.73 6.02
CA ARG A 235 -12.78 4.07 5.73
C ARG A 235 -13.11 4.29 4.26
N SER A 236 -13.38 3.21 3.51
CA SER A 236 -13.66 3.28 2.07
C SER A 236 -14.32 1.99 1.56
N ASP A 237 -14.54 1.91 0.24
CA ASP A 237 -14.87 0.67 -0.46
C ASP A 237 -13.68 -0.31 -0.38
N ARG A 238 -13.95 -1.58 -0.12
CA ARG A 238 -12.95 -2.67 -0.16
C ARG A 238 -12.18 -2.74 -1.49
N LEU A 239 -12.81 -2.30 -2.57
CA LEU A 239 -12.17 -2.24 -3.88
C LEU A 239 -11.08 -1.16 -3.98
N PHE A 240 -11.00 -0.25 -3.02
CA PHE A 240 -9.88 0.69 -2.95
C PHE A 240 -8.54 -0.04 -2.77
N ASP A 241 -8.52 -1.14 -2.02
CA ASP A 241 -7.33 -1.98 -1.85
C ASP A 241 -7.28 -3.11 -2.90
N THR A 242 -8.34 -3.90 -3.06
CA THR A 242 -8.33 -5.06 -3.96
C THR A 242 -8.20 -4.65 -5.44
N GLY A 243 -8.88 -3.58 -5.84
CA GLY A 243 -8.74 -3.02 -7.19
C GLY A 243 -7.37 -2.38 -7.43
N ARG A 244 -6.72 -1.86 -6.36
CA ARG A 244 -5.33 -1.39 -6.45
C ARG A 244 -4.37 -2.55 -6.71
N ILE A 245 -4.47 -3.64 -5.96
CA ILE A 245 -3.66 -4.85 -6.21
C ILE A 245 -3.86 -5.35 -7.65
N ALA A 246 -5.12 -5.42 -8.13
CA ALA A 246 -5.42 -5.83 -9.50
C ALA A 246 -4.77 -4.89 -10.55
N GLY A 247 -4.85 -3.58 -10.35
CA GLY A 247 -4.21 -2.59 -11.22
C GLY A 247 -2.67 -2.63 -11.18
N GLU A 248 -2.09 -2.89 -10.00
CA GLU A 248 -0.64 -3.07 -9.87
C GLU A 248 -0.16 -4.36 -10.58
N LEU A 249 -0.89 -5.47 -10.45
CA LEU A 249 -0.59 -6.69 -11.22
C LEU A 249 -0.60 -6.40 -12.73
N GLN A 250 -1.64 -5.75 -13.24
CA GLN A 250 -1.72 -5.33 -14.65
C GLN A 250 -0.51 -4.47 -15.05
N HIS A 251 -0.13 -3.51 -14.21
CA HIS A 251 1.04 -2.65 -14.43
C HIS A 251 2.35 -3.46 -14.50
N PHE A 252 2.61 -4.36 -13.55
CA PHE A 252 3.85 -5.16 -13.54
C PHE A 252 3.97 -6.03 -14.79
N PHE A 253 2.92 -6.75 -15.17
CA PHE A 253 2.94 -7.57 -16.38
C PHE A 253 3.08 -6.72 -17.65
N LEU A 254 2.37 -5.59 -17.75
CA LEU A 254 2.52 -4.66 -18.85
C LEU A 254 3.96 -4.13 -18.97
N GLN A 255 4.57 -3.76 -17.86
CA GLN A 255 5.93 -3.21 -17.81
C GLN A 255 6.99 -4.22 -18.23
N HIS A 256 6.88 -5.47 -17.77
CA HIS A 256 7.93 -6.48 -17.95
C HIS A 256 7.73 -7.36 -19.15
N THR A 257 6.50 -7.55 -19.62
CA THR A 257 6.20 -8.43 -20.78
C THR A 257 5.66 -7.68 -21.98
N GLY A 258 5.25 -6.43 -21.81
CA GLY A 258 4.51 -5.67 -22.82
C GLY A 258 3.03 -6.09 -22.98
N ASN A 259 2.59 -7.15 -22.28
CA ASN A 259 1.25 -7.72 -22.37
C ASN A 259 0.50 -7.65 -21.05
N LYS A 260 -0.49 -6.75 -20.95
CA LYS A 260 -1.32 -6.61 -19.75
C LYS A 260 -2.18 -7.84 -19.46
N TYR A 261 -2.61 -8.57 -20.50
CA TYR A 261 -3.50 -9.72 -20.37
C TYR A 261 -2.83 -10.92 -19.69
N ALA A 262 -1.50 -10.96 -19.66
CA ALA A 262 -0.76 -11.96 -18.90
C ALA A 262 -0.99 -11.87 -17.38
N ALA A 263 -1.53 -10.74 -16.89
CA ALA A 263 -1.92 -10.57 -15.49
C ALA A 263 -3.31 -11.17 -15.16
N GLU A 264 -4.17 -11.41 -16.16
CA GLU A 264 -5.58 -11.81 -15.95
C GLU A 264 -5.74 -13.07 -15.10
N PRO A 265 -4.98 -14.16 -15.32
CA PRO A 265 -5.09 -15.34 -14.45
C PRO A 265 -4.83 -15.05 -12.99
N PHE A 266 -3.86 -14.18 -12.70
CA PHE A 266 -3.49 -13.80 -11.32
C PHE A 266 -4.52 -12.86 -10.69
N ILE A 267 -5.03 -11.90 -11.47
CA ILE A 267 -6.10 -10.99 -11.02
C ILE A 267 -7.37 -11.80 -10.73
N GLY A 268 -7.77 -12.68 -11.64
CA GLY A 268 -8.93 -13.55 -11.48
C GLY A 268 -8.81 -14.45 -10.25
N HIS A 269 -7.65 -15.08 -10.05
CA HIS A 269 -7.37 -15.90 -8.87
C HIS A 269 -7.44 -15.08 -7.57
N PHE A 270 -6.77 -13.92 -7.53
CA PHE A 270 -6.77 -13.05 -6.35
C PHE A 270 -8.20 -12.62 -5.94
N LEU A 271 -9.00 -12.16 -6.91
CA LEU A 271 -10.38 -11.75 -6.65
C LEU A 271 -11.29 -12.94 -6.28
N TRP A 272 -11.05 -14.09 -6.89
CA TRP A 272 -11.78 -15.33 -6.56
C TRP A 272 -11.49 -15.77 -5.14
N GLU A 273 -10.22 -15.85 -4.73
CA GLU A 273 -9.81 -16.22 -3.37
C GLU A 273 -10.33 -15.19 -2.36
N TYR A 274 -10.33 -13.90 -2.68
CA TYR A 274 -10.95 -12.87 -1.84
C TYR A 274 -12.45 -13.12 -1.64
N CYS A 275 -13.17 -13.52 -2.68
CA CYS A 275 -14.60 -13.78 -2.61
C CYS A 275 -14.97 -15.05 -1.85
N THR A 276 -14.04 -15.99 -1.62
CA THR A 276 -14.29 -17.18 -0.77
C THR A 276 -14.63 -16.82 0.69
N HIS A 277 -14.34 -15.59 1.11
CA HIS A 277 -14.63 -15.07 2.45
C HIS A 277 -16.01 -14.41 2.58
N PHE A 278 -16.89 -14.56 1.58
CA PHE A 278 -18.26 -14.07 1.60
C PHE A 278 -19.25 -15.25 1.69
N PRO A 279 -20.42 -15.05 2.32
CA PRO A 279 -21.44 -16.10 2.40
C PRO A 279 -21.91 -16.60 1.02
N ASP A 280 -22.06 -15.70 0.06
CA ASP A 280 -22.36 -15.99 -1.35
C ASP A 280 -21.19 -15.53 -2.21
N ARG A 281 -20.26 -16.45 -2.46
CA ARG A 281 -19.04 -16.20 -3.22
C ARG A 281 -19.32 -15.75 -4.64
N ASP A 282 -20.23 -16.42 -5.33
CA ASP A 282 -20.45 -16.19 -6.76
C ASP A 282 -21.09 -14.81 -6.99
N ARG A 283 -22.04 -14.45 -6.11
CA ARG A 283 -22.63 -13.11 -6.10
C ARG A 283 -21.60 -12.03 -5.76
N ALA A 284 -20.74 -12.28 -4.75
CA ALA A 284 -19.65 -11.37 -4.39
C ALA A 284 -18.68 -11.19 -5.55
N PHE A 285 -18.28 -12.28 -6.21
CA PHE A 285 -17.36 -12.24 -7.35
C PHE A 285 -17.97 -11.46 -8.52
N ALA A 286 -19.24 -11.70 -8.87
CA ALA A 286 -19.92 -10.95 -9.92
C ALA A 286 -19.99 -9.44 -9.60
N SER A 287 -20.35 -9.08 -8.36
CA SER A 287 -20.42 -7.68 -7.92
C SER A 287 -19.06 -7.00 -7.91
N ILE A 288 -18.00 -7.67 -7.41
CA ILE A 288 -16.64 -7.14 -7.33
C ILE A 288 -16.06 -6.95 -8.72
N THR A 289 -16.14 -7.96 -9.59
CA THR A 289 -15.60 -7.91 -10.95
C THR A 289 -16.27 -6.88 -11.84
N ALA A 290 -17.54 -6.58 -11.63
CA ALA A 290 -18.26 -5.52 -12.34
C ALA A 290 -17.77 -4.09 -11.97
N ARG A 291 -17.27 -3.90 -10.73
CA ARG A 291 -16.81 -2.59 -10.20
C ARG A 291 -15.30 -2.38 -10.27
N VAL A 292 -14.53 -3.47 -10.22
CA VAL A 292 -13.06 -3.41 -10.12
C VAL A 292 -12.38 -2.66 -11.28
N PRO A 293 -12.88 -2.64 -12.52
CA PRO A 293 -12.25 -1.91 -13.62
C PRO A 293 -12.04 -0.42 -13.32
N PHE A 294 -12.98 0.23 -12.61
CA PHE A 294 -12.81 1.63 -12.21
C PHE A 294 -11.56 1.83 -11.32
N TYR A 295 -11.37 0.95 -10.33
CA TYR A 295 -10.25 1.04 -9.39
C TYR A 295 -8.92 0.65 -10.04
N MET A 296 -8.93 -0.30 -10.98
CA MET A 296 -7.75 -0.65 -11.78
C MET A 296 -7.31 0.54 -12.63
N ALA A 297 -8.23 1.16 -13.37
CA ALA A 297 -7.92 2.35 -14.17
C ALA A 297 -7.39 3.50 -13.32
N MET A 298 -8.02 3.78 -12.17
CA MET A 298 -7.55 4.76 -11.21
C MET A 298 -6.12 4.45 -10.72
N THR A 299 -5.79 3.18 -10.53
CA THR A 299 -4.44 2.73 -10.14
C THR A 299 -3.43 2.99 -11.25
N LEU A 300 -3.73 2.65 -12.51
CA LEU A 300 -2.85 2.94 -13.65
C LEU A 300 -2.59 4.45 -13.80
N LEU A 301 -3.62 5.28 -13.66
CA LEU A 301 -3.48 6.73 -13.67
C LEU A 301 -2.64 7.24 -12.50
N ARG A 302 -2.80 6.65 -11.31
CA ARG A 302 -1.97 6.97 -10.15
C ARG A 302 -0.50 6.65 -10.40
N ILE A 303 -0.19 5.51 -11.00
CA ILE A 303 1.17 5.11 -11.36
C ILE A 303 1.74 6.05 -12.43
N ALA A 304 0.94 6.45 -13.42
CA ALA A 304 1.33 7.39 -14.48
C ALA A 304 1.78 8.78 -13.96
N ARG A 305 1.44 9.16 -12.71
CA ARG A 305 1.94 10.40 -12.09
C ARG A 305 3.42 10.35 -11.72
N ASN A 306 3.97 9.16 -11.55
CA ASN A 306 5.32 8.99 -11.03
C ASN A 306 6.36 9.39 -12.08
N ASN A 307 7.17 10.40 -11.77
CA ASN A 307 8.17 10.96 -12.68
C ASN A 307 9.42 10.08 -12.87
N TYR A 308 9.58 9.01 -12.09
CA TYR A 308 10.64 8.04 -12.29
C TYR A 308 10.40 7.10 -13.49
N PHE A 309 9.17 7.03 -14.00
CA PHE A 309 8.87 6.42 -15.29
C PHE A 309 9.08 7.42 -16.43
N ASP A 310 9.60 6.94 -17.57
CA ASP A 310 9.71 7.75 -18.77
C ASP A 310 8.32 8.16 -19.31
N ARG A 311 8.31 9.23 -20.10
CA ARG A 311 7.06 9.81 -20.61
C ARG A 311 6.29 8.83 -21.50
N SER A 312 6.97 7.99 -22.27
CA SER A 312 6.35 7.02 -23.18
C SER A 312 5.58 5.98 -22.38
N TYR A 313 6.19 5.42 -21.36
CA TYR A 313 5.53 4.44 -20.50
C TYR A 313 4.36 5.04 -19.71
N ARG A 314 4.52 6.25 -19.17
CA ARG A 314 3.42 6.98 -18.51
C ARG A 314 2.24 7.21 -19.46
N ARG A 315 2.49 7.54 -20.74
CA ARG A 315 1.45 7.64 -21.78
C ARG A 315 0.78 6.28 -22.02
N LYS A 316 1.55 5.18 -22.11
CA LYS A 316 1.01 3.83 -22.24
C LYS A 316 0.03 3.50 -21.10
N LEU A 317 0.38 3.82 -19.85
CA LEU A 317 -0.50 3.62 -18.69
C LEU A 317 -1.81 4.42 -18.81
N ILE A 318 -1.77 5.64 -19.34
CA ILE A 318 -2.97 6.46 -19.58
C ILE A 318 -3.89 5.82 -20.63
N GLU A 319 -3.32 5.32 -21.75
CA GLU A 319 -4.08 4.60 -22.77
C GLU A 319 -4.71 3.32 -22.22
N GLU A 320 -3.96 2.55 -21.41
CA GLU A 320 -4.49 1.35 -20.77
C GLU A 320 -5.61 1.66 -19.76
N ALA A 321 -5.51 2.77 -19.03
CA ALA A 321 -6.59 3.23 -18.17
C ALA A 321 -7.86 3.60 -18.95
N LYS A 322 -7.71 4.22 -20.13
CA LYS A 322 -8.85 4.49 -21.03
C LYS A 322 -9.52 3.21 -21.50
N LEU A 323 -8.73 2.22 -21.92
CA LEU A 323 -9.25 0.91 -22.35
C LEU A 323 -9.95 0.16 -21.21
N THR A 324 -9.46 0.28 -20.00
CA THR A 324 -10.05 -0.36 -18.82
C THR A 324 -11.39 0.28 -18.42
N LEU A 325 -11.60 1.58 -18.73
CA LEU A 325 -12.86 2.30 -18.48
C LEU A 325 -13.83 2.26 -19.67
N ALA A 326 -13.43 1.73 -20.81
CA ALA A 326 -14.28 1.72 -22.01
C ALA A 326 -15.49 0.82 -21.84
#